data_0f2acf2157e9f5f86c5b4596932cf4af
#
_entry.id   0f2acf2157e9f5f86c5b4596932cf4af
#
_cell.length_a   1.000
_cell.length_b   1.000
_cell.length_c   1.000
_cell.angle_alpha   90.00
_cell.angle_beta   90.00
_cell.angle_gamma   90.00
#
_symmetry.space_group_name_H-M   'P 1'
#
loop_
_entity.id
_entity.type
_entity.pdbx_description
1 polymer ?
#
loop_
_entity_poly.entity_id
_entity_poly.type
_entity_poly.pdbx_seq_one_letter_code
_entity_poly.pdbx_strand_id
1 'polypeptide(L)'
;MNAIRLRRDPRAERAARLVPGNGRQRYDMSATPDGLMTSPSGRLRRDPRAERQRLLTTGRDGRARLVRSGLVGQMAGSAASNATVVKKIRVEQPEFFIIVVPDLPDGRLDRSDRQVLGAARKLADAGGGAVVVVGETVDEASLGQAGADRFVPLSGGSDPDARVAELVTVMDALSPRHVLLPESEEGADMARRLAARTGLGLLPGIEVLGPKQVIRPCGAGRQEWVGGLAPLMTLAPDRVPAWEGDVHEILPLEETIEGPVPASARMTVGTVIPADPATMNLGDAPFVVSAGRGVTDFASFHATVRALHATPGASRVVCDNGDMPRSTQVGASGTILDALCYVALGIAGAPQHLQGLGRVEHIVAVNTDLHAAMVARAGLAIIADAQAVMPALCEVLAAEYGEKGA
;
A
#
# COMPACT_ATOMS: atom_id res chain seq x y z
N MET A 1 25.17 36.71 4.16
CA MET A 1 25.64 36.77 2.76
C MET A 1 24.45 36.54 1.83
N ASN A 2 23.96 37.61 1.22
CA ASN A 2 22.78 37.51 0.31
C ASN A 2 23.23 36.94 -1.04
N ALA A 3 22.75 35.76 -1.40
CA ALA A 3 22.95 35.20 -2.72
C ALA A 3 22.14 36.01 -3.75
N ILE A 4 22.83 36.71 -4.65
CA ILE A 4 22.25 37.45 -5.76
C ILE A 4 21.53 36.46 -6.67
N ARG A 5 20.19 36.53 -6.73
CA ARG A 5 19.38 35.80 -7.71
C ARG A 5 19.59 36.44 -9.09
N LEU A 6 20.42 35.84 -9.92
CA LEU A 6 20.52 36.17 -11.34
C LEU A 6 19.18 35.90 -12.03
N ARG A 7 18.43 36.97 -12.35
CA ARG A 7 17.26 36.88 -13.25
C ARG A 7 17.78 36.61 -14.66
N ARG A 8 17.48 35.43 -15.20
CA ARG A 8 17.74 35.14 -16.62
C ARG A 8 16.76 35.95 -17.48
N ASP A 9 17.28 36.66 -18.46
CA ASP A 9 16.50 37.40 -19.44
C ASP A 9 15.92 36.40 -20.48
N PRO A 10 14.58 36.25 -20.56
CA PRO A 10 13.97 35.35 -21.54
C PRO A 10 14.23 35.76 -23.00
N ARG A 11 14.60 37.04 -23.25
CA ARG A 11 14.94 37.54 -24.58
C ARG A 11 16.32 37.07 -24.99
N ALA A 12 17.29 37.05 -24.09
CA ALA A 12 18.63 36.52 -24.35
C ALA A 12 18.60 35.02 -24.62
N GLU A 13 17.76 34.24 -23.91
CA GLU A 13 17.59 32.84 -24.19
C GLU A 13 16.92 32.55 -25.54
N ARG A 14 15.96 33.39 -25.98
CA ARG A 14 15.39 33.30 -27.32
C ARG A 14 16.40 33.66 -28.41
N ALA A 15 17.21 34.68 -28.19
CA ALA A 15 18.25 35.09 -29.16
C ALA A 15 19.32 34.02 -29.36
N ALA A 16 19.70 33.29 -28.29
CA ALA A 16 20.67 32.21 -28.35
C ALA A 16 20.16 30.94 -29.12
N ARG A 17 18.86 30.85 -29.36
CA ARG A 17 18.24 29.75 -30.14
C ARG A 17 17.86 30.13 -31.56
N LEU A 18 18.22 31.34 -31.97
CA LEU A 18 17.92 31.85 -33.31
C LEU A 18 18.85 31.19 -34.33
N VAL A 19 18.30 30.48 -35.32
CA VAL A 19 19.05 29.91 -36.43
C VAL A 19 19.10 30.93 -37.57
N PRO A 20 20.27 31.33 -38.09
CA PRO A 20 20.37 32.25 -39.21
C PRO A 20 19.76 31.66 -40.48
N GLY A 21 18.81 32.32 -41.11
CA GLY A 21 18.18 31.90 -42.35
C GLY A 21 17.25 32.97 -42.92
N ASN A 22 17.02 32.93 -44.24
CA ASN A 22 16.34 33.94 -45.05
C ASN A 22 14.93 34.31 -44.54
N GLY A 23 14.79 35.43 -43.82
CA GLY A 23 13.56 36.20 -43.68
C GLY A 23 12.48 35.68 -42.72
N ARG A 24 12.58 34.49 -42.14
CA ARG A 24 11.68 34.00 -41.08
C ARG A 24 12.47 33.45 -39.91
N GLN A 25 12.14 33.93 -38.70
CA GLN A 25 12.73 33.40 -37.46
C GLN A 25 12.39 31.93 -37.30
N ARG A 26 13.37 31.06 -37.38
CA ARG A 26 13.25 29.61 -37.11
C ARG A 26 13.97 29.32 -35.82
N TYR A 27 13.30 28.56 -34.95
CA TYR A 27 13.89 28.03 -33.73
C TYR A 27 14.09 26.53 -33.92
N ASP A 28 15.31 26.04 -33.71
CA ASP A 28 15.56 24.60 -33.68
C ASP A 28 15.04 24.03 -32.33
N MET A 29 13.89 23.43 -32.40
CA MET A 29 13.26 22.75 -31.24
C MET A 29 13.73 21.30 -31.07
N SER A 30 14.53 20.80 -32.03
CA SER A 30 15.09 19.43 -31.99
C SER A 30 16.49 19.38 -31.38
N ALA A 31 17.17 20.52 -31.27
CA ALA A 31 18.44 20.63 -30.56
C ALA A 31 18.18 20.55 -29.03
N THR A 32 17.92 19.34 -28.56
CA THR A 32 17.97 19.02 -27.13
C THR A 32 19.43 18.77 -26.76
N PRO A 33 20.02 19.54 -25.83
CA PRO A 33 21.25 19.11 -25.19
C PRO A 33 21.00 17.72 -24.58
N ASP A 34 21.87 16.77 -24.82
CA ASP A 34 21.92 15.51 -24.08
C ASP A 34 22.07 15.84 -22.59
N GLY A 35 20.98 15.85 -21.87
CA GLY A 35 20.97 16.12 -20.43
C GLY A 35 19.60 16.56 -19.93
N LEU A 36 19.21 16.00 -18.84
CA LEU A 36 18.05 16.38 -18.05
C LEU A 36 18.12 17.90 -17.71
N MET A 37 17.22 18.69 -18.30
CA MET A 37 17.13 20.13 -17.98
C MET A 37 16.56 20.30 -16.58
N THR A 38 17.38 20.74 -15.64
CA THR A 38 16.93 21.18 -14.33
C THR A 38 16.52 22.64 -14.36
N SER A 39 15.37 22.97 -13.76
CA SER A 39 14.98 24.36 -13.53
C SER A 39 15.96 25.03 -12.56
N PRO A 40 16.03 26.38 -12.50
CA PRO A 40 16.85 27.10 -11.54
C PRO A 40 16.53 26.77 -10.06
N SER A 41 15.38 26.12 -9.81
CA SER A 41 14.95 25.62 -8.49
C SER A 41 15.32 24.14 -8.26
N GLY A 42 16.14 23.52 -9.12
CA GLY A 42 16.57 22.13 -8.99
C GLY A 42 15.53 21.08 -9.40
N ARG A 43 14.37 21.48 -9.93
CA ARG A 43 13.34 20.52 -10.38
C ARG A 43 13.60 20.10 -11.81
N LEU A 44 13.54 18.81 -12.08
CA LEU A 44 13.57 18.21 -13.42
C LEU A 44 12.40 18.73 -14.26
N ARG A 45 12.70 19.41 -15.36
CA ARG A 45 11.71 19.75 -16.40
C ARG A 45 11.72 18.67 -17.47
N ARG A 46 10.59 18.00 -17.66
CA ARG A 46 10.36 17.04 -18.73
C ARG A 46 9.66 17.74 -19.90
N ASP A 47 10.11 17.46 -21.13
CA ASP A 47 9.38 17.87 -22.32
C ASP A 47 8.26 16.87 -22.60
N PRO A 48 6.97 17.29 -22.52
CA PRO A 48 5.84 16.38 -22.73
C PRO A 48 5.75 15.79 -24.15
N ARG A 49 6.36 16.45 -25.15
CA ARG A 49 6.38 15.97 -26.56
C ARG A 49 7.43 14.91 -26.77
N ALA A 50 8.63 15.12 -26.24
CA ALA A 50 9.69 14.12 -26.29
C ALA A 50 9.29 12.86 -25.49
N GLU A 51 8.61 13.03 -24.36
CA GLU A 51 8.08 11.93 -23.56
C GLU A 51 6.99 11.16 -24.31
N ARG A 52 6.07 11.84 -25.01
CA ARG A 52 5.07 11.18 -25.88
C ARG A 52 5.71 10.38 -27.00
N GLN A 53 6.74 10.90 -27.66
CA GLN A 53 7.42 10.17 -28.73
C GLN A 53 8.16 8.93 -28.23
N ARG A 54 8.74 8.98 -27.04
CA ARG A 54 9.38 7.81 -26.40
C ARG A 54 8.38 6.73 -25.96
N LEU A 55 7.14 7.12 -25.69
CA LEU A 55 6.05 6.23 -25.27
C LEU A 55 5.25 5.64 -26.43
N LEU A 56 5.52 6.08 -27.67
CA LEU A 56 4.87 5.55 -28.88
C LEU A 56 5.54 4.24 -29.30
N THR A 57 4.81 3.15 -29.17
CA THR A 57 5.21 1.82 -29.70
C THR A 57 4.25 1.39 -30.81
N THR A 58 4.77 0.70 -31.80
CA THR A 58 3.95 0.14 -32.90
C THR A 58 3.46 -1.25 -32.47
N GLY A 59 2.15 -1.43 -32.33
CA GLY A 59 1.56 -2.74 -32.07
C GLY A 59 1.71 -3.71 -33.27
N ARG A 60 1.48 -5.01 -33.07
CA ARG A 60 1.53 -6.05 -34.13
C ARG A 60 0.56 -5.77 -35.29
N ASP A 61 -0.46 -4.96 -35.08
CA ASP A 61 -1.47 -4.53 -36.02
C ASP A 61 -1.12 -3.20 -36.72
N GLY A 62 0.12 -2.71 -36.60
CA GLY A 62 0.60 -1.46 -37.21
C GLY A 62 0.05 -0.19 -36.57
N ARG A 63 -0.78 -0.29 -35.51
CA ARG A 63 -1.33 0.87 -34.80
C ARG A 63 -0.39 1.39 -33.73
N ALA A 64 -0.23 2.71 -33.67
CA ALA A 64 0.55 3.36 -32.63
C ALA A 64 -0.13 3.19 -31.27
N ARG A 65 0.55 2.61 -30.30
CA ARG A 65 0.09 2.49 -28.92
C ARG A 65 0.93 3.38 -28.00
N LEU A 66 0.29 4.13 -27.13
CA LEU A 66 0.96 4.96 -26.14
C LEU A 66 1.07 4.17 -24.83
N VAL A 67 2.29 3.80 -24.45
CA VAL A 67 2.56 3.09 -23.21
C VAL A 67 3.12 4.08 -22.19
N ARG A 68 2.40 4.31 -21.09
CA ARG A 68 2.78 5.27 -20.04
C ARG A 68 3.88 4.80 -19.08
N SER A 69 4.11 3.49 -18.99
CA SER A 69 5.20 2.96 -18.18
C SER A 69 6.52 3.08 -18.96
N GLY A 70 7.51 3.79 -18.41
CA GLY A 70 8.83 4.01 -19.01
C GLY A 70 9.68 2.75 -19.23
N LEU A 71 9.09 1.55 -19.20
CA LEU A 71 9.74 0.24 -19.35
C LEU A 71 9.80 -0.26 -20.80
N VAL A 72 9.29 0.48 -21.80
CA VAL A 72 9.18 -0.01 -23.18
C VAL A 72 10.45 0.21 -24.03
N GLY A 73 11.46 0.90 -23.51
CA GLY A 73 12.75 1.04 -24.22
C GLY A 73 13.60 -0.23 -24.36
N GLN A 74 13.20 -1.34 -23.71
CA GLN A 74 14.00 -2.58 -23.68
C GLN A 74 13.37 -3.80 -24.34
N MET A 75 12.17 -3.72 -24.94
CA MET A 75 11.51 -4.89 -25.52
C MET A 75 11.68 -5.07 -27.04
N ALA A 76 12.53 -4.30 -27.71
CA ALA A 76 12.81 -4.45 -29.15
C ALA A 76 14.16 -5.15 -29.44
N GLY A 77 14.60 -6.04 -28.57
CA GLY A 77 15.83 -6.81 -28.81
C GLY A 77 15.93 -7.98 -27.85
N SER A 78 15.81 -9.18 -28.44
CA SER A 78 16.00 -10.49 -27.81
C SER A 78 15.01 -10.95 -26.76
N ALA A 79 14.23 -11.95 -27.10
CA ALA A 79 13.65 -12.90 -26.18
C ALA A 79 14.78 -13.71 -25.49
N ALA A 80 15.44 -13.08 -24.52
CA ALA A 80 16.24 -13.75 -23.53
C ALA A 80 15.85 -13.07 -22.20
N SER A 81 15.26 -13.83 -21.33
CA SER A 81 14.87 -13.45 -19.98
C SER A 81 16.08 -12.98 -19.18
N ASN A 82 16.40 -11.71 -19.28
CA ASN A 82 17.15 -11.05 -18.22
C ASN A 82 16.11 -10.58 -17.18
N ALA A 83 15.68 -11.51 -16.32
CA ALA A 83 15.21 -11.12 -15.01
C ALA A 83 16.32 -10.25 -14.42
N THR A 84 16.06 -8.96 -14.24
CA THR A 84 16.94 -8.08 -13.45
C THR A 84 17.02 -8.76 -12.10
N VAL A 85 18.17 -9.35 -11.79
CA VAL A 85 18.40 -9.96 -10.46
C VAL A 85 18.36 -8.80 -9.49
N VAL A 86 17.21 -8.62 -8.85
CA VAL A 86 17.07 -7.67 -7.74
C VAL A 86 18.04 -8.17 -6.67
N LYS A 87 19.10 -7.39 -6.41
CA LYS A 87 20.05 -7.72 -5.36
C LYS A 87 19.30 -7.71 -4.04
N LYS A 88 19.12 -8.88 -3.44
CA LYS A 88 18.49 -9.02 -2.13
C LYS A 88 19.54 -8.87 -1.05
N ILE A 89 19.19 -8.17 0.03
CA ILE A 89 20.01 -8.10 1.24
C ILE A 89 19.87 -9.42 1.99
N ARG A 90 21.01 -9.99 2.41
CA ARG A 90 21.07 -11.19 3.25
C ARG A 90 21.71 -10.84 4.58
N VAL A 91 20.99 -11.09 5.67
CA VAL A 91 21.51 -10.94 7.04
C VAL A 91 21.75 -12.34 7.59
N GLU A 92 22.99 -12.86 7.40
CA GLU A 92 23.35 -14.23 7.79
C GLU A 92 23.60 -14.35 9.28
N GLN A 93 24.38 -13.44 9.86
CA GLN A 93 24.77 -13.44 11.27
C GLN A 93 24.38 -12.12 11.94
N PRO A 94 23.15 -12.02 12.44
CA PRO A 94 22.70 -10.81 13.12
C PRO A 94 23.27 -10.73 14.54
N GLU A 95 23.53 -9.52 15.02
CA GLU A 95 23.95 -9.26 16.40
C GLU A 95 22.81 -9.51 17.41
N PHE A 96 21.57 -9.35 16.98
CA PHE A 96 20.35 -9.55 17.76
C PHE A 96 19.14 -9.70 16.85
N PHE A 97 18.06 -10.18 17.43
CA PHE A 97 16.78 -10.28 16.76
C PHE A 97 15.79 -9.22 17.25
N ILE A 98 14.93 -8.76 16.34
CA ILE A 98 13.72 -8.01 16.64
C ILE A 98 12.56 -8.83 16.10
N ILE A 99 11.63 -9.19 16.96
CA ILE A 99 10.41 -9.90 16.56
C ILE A 99 9.33 -8.87 16.17
N VAL A 100 8.65 -9.13 15.07
CA VAL A 100 7.43 -8.43 14.66
C VAL A 100 6.32 -9.46 14.61
N VAL A 101 5.20 -9.13 15.26
CA VAL A 101 3.97 -9.94 15.21
C VAL A 101 2.91 -9.10 14.50
N PRO A 102 2.76 -9.26 13.18
CA PRO A 102 1.75 -8.55 12.40
C PRO A 102 0.37 -9.15 12.61
N ASP A 103 -0.68 -8.40 12.27
CA ASP A 103 -2.07 -8.87 12.34
C ASP A 103 -2.41 -9.83 11.19
N LEU A 104 -1.83 -9.62 10.01
CA LEU A 104 -1.99 -10.44 8.79
C LEU A 104 -3.46 -10.70 8.41
N PRO A 105 -4.29 -9.68 8.21
CA PRO A 105 -5.66 -9.91 7.77
C PRO A 105 -5.67 -10.70 6.46
N ASP A 106 -6.45 -11.78 6.41
CA ASP A 106 -6.52 -12.71 5.27
C ASP A 106 -5.14 -13.24 4.81
N GLY A 107 -4.16 -13.38 5.72
CA GLY A 107 -2.82 -13.86 5.43
C GLY A 107 -1.97 -12.87 4.62
N ARG A 108 -2.27 -11.58 4.67
CA ARG A 108 -1.56 -10.52 3.94
C ARG A 108 -1.11 -9.41 4.87
N LEU A 109 0.04 -8.81 4.54
CA LEU A 109 0.50 -7.61 5.22
C LEU A 109 -0.39 -6.42 4.87
N ASP A 110 -1.06 -5.87 5.85
CA ASP A 110 -1.78 -4.61 5.72
C ASP A 110 -0.81 -3.39 5.82
N ARG A 111 -1.38 -2.20 5.83
CA ARG A 111 -0.60 -0.96 5.96
C ARG A 111 0.07 -0.84 7.33
N SER A 112 -0.63 -1.21 8.39
CA SER A 112 -0.12 -1.16 9.78
C SER A 112 1.04 -2.13 9.98
N ASP A 113 0.89 -3.36 9.48
CA ASP A 113 1.91 -4.39 9.51
C ASP A 113 3.20 -3.93 8.82
N ARG A 114 3.09 -3.35 7.63
CA ARG A 114 4.24 -2.80 6.89
C ARG A 114 4.92 -1.66 7.62
N GLN A 115 4.17 -0.85 8.36
CA GLN A 115 4.72 0.23 9.19
C GLN A 115 5.47 -0.32 10.39
N VAL A 116 4.95 -1.36 11.05
CA VAL A 116 5.64 -2.03 12.17
C VAL A 116 6.91 -2.71 11.67
N LEU A 117 6.88 -3.35 10.49
CA LEU A 117 8.08 -3.93 9.85
C LEU A 117 9.11 -2.85 9.52
N GLY A 118 8.70 -1.71 8.97
CA GLY A 118 9.57 -0.57 8.71
C GLY A 118 10.22 -0.01 9.98
N ALA A 119 9.46 0.03 11.09
CA ALA A 119 9.96 0.42 12.39
C ALA A 119 11.00 -0.56 12.93
N ALA A 120 10.73 -1.87 12.85
CA ALA A 120 11.64 -2.93 13.25
C ALA A 120 12.94 -2.90 12.42
N ARG A 121 12.82 -2.72 11.10
CA ARG A 121 13.98 -2.61 10.21
C ARG A 121 14.87 -1.43 10.59
N LYS A 122 14.29 -0.27 10.87
CA LYS A 122 15.03 0.90 11.34
C LYS A 122 15.82 0.65 12.63
N LEU A 123 15.26 -0.10 13.57
CA LEU A 123 15.95 -0.48 14.80
C LEU A 123 17.03 -1.54 14.54
N ALA A 124 16.75 -2.51 13.68
CA ALA A 124 17.70 -3.55 13.31
C ALA A 124 18.92 -2.98 12.59
N ASP A 125 18.73 -2.08 11.62
CA ASP A 125 19.81 -1.43 10.87
C ASP A 125 20.69 -0.54 11.76
N ALA A 126 20.13 0.05 12.81
CA ALA A 126 20.90 0.88 13.74
C ALA A 126 21.92 0.09 14.58
N GLY A 127 21.85 -1.25 14.61
CA GLY A 127 22.71 -2.07 15.44
C GLY A 127 23.07 -3.46 14.88
N GLY A 128 22.91 -3.69 13.58
CA GLY A 128 23.28 -4.97 12.95
C GLY A 128 22.33 -6.13 13.31
N GLY A 129 21.07 -5.84 13.61
CA GLY A 129 20.07 -6.85 13.94
C GLY A 129 19.34 -7.43 12.71
N ALA A 130 18.59 -8.51 12.94
CA ALA A 130 17.65 -9.08 11.97
C ALA A 130 16.20 -8.95 12.45
N VAL A 131 15.29 -8.80 11.49
CA VAL A 131 13.84 -8.74 11.72
C VAL A 131 13.24 -10.12 11.48
N VAL A 132 12.60 -10.67 12.51
CA VAL A 132 11.90 -11.95 12.49
C VAL A 132 10.41 -11.69 12.54
N VAL A 133 9.70 -12.12 11.54
CA VAL A 133 8.24 -12.09 11.54
C VAL A 133 7.70 -13.36 12.14
N VAL A 134 6.77 -13.25 13.07
CA VAL A 134 6.11 -14.38 13.73
C VAL A 134 4.60 -14.23 13.50
N GLY A 135 3.99 -15.17 12.79
CA GLY A 135 2.57 -15.04 12.42
C GLY A 135 2.06 -16.23 11.62
N GLU A 136 0.86 -16.08 11.08
CA GLU A 136 0.27 -17.07 10.17
C GLU A 136 0.98 -17.10 8.82
N THR A 137 0.59 -18.03 7.95
CA THR A 137 1.19 -18.17 6.61
C THR A 137 1.00 -16.90 5.79
N VAL A 138 2.09 -16.39 5.26
CA VAL A 138 2.14 -15.19 4.41
C VAL A 138 3.14 -15.41 3.28
N ASP A 139 3.00 -14.65 2.19
CA ASP A 139 3.96 -14.69 1.08
C ASP A 139 5.33 -14.13 1.49
N GLU A 140 6.36 -14.96 1.43
CA GLU A 140 7.74 -14.58 1.78
C GLU A 140 8.29 -13.42 0.93
N ALA A 141 7.84 -13.31 -0.33
CA ALA A 141 8.28 -12.20 -1.18
C ALA A 141 7.77 -10.86 -0.65
N SER A 142 6.54 -10.83 -0.13
CA SER A 142 5.95 -9.65 0.52
C SER A 142 6.66 -9.30 1.82
N LEU A 143 7.06 -10.30 2.62
CA LEU A 143 7.85 -10.10 3.83
C LEU A 143 9.22 -9.49 3.55
N GLY A 144 9.95 -10.04 2.56
CA GLY A 144 11.24 -9.52 2.17
C GLY A 144 11.17 -8.09 1.61
N GLN A 145 10.12 -7.75 0.87
CA GLN A 145 9.85 -6.37 0.43
C GLN A 145 9.59 -5.42 1.59
N ALA A 146 8.97 -5.90 2.65
CA ALA A 146 8.69 -5.12 3.86
C ALA A 146 9.88 -5.04 4.84
N GLY A 147 11.03 -5.64 4.51
CA GLY A 147 12.27 -5.56 5.27
C GLY A 147 12.45 -6.64 6.33
N ALA A 148 11.74 -7.77 6.23
CA ALA A 148 11.93 -8.93 7.08
C ALA A 148 13.12 -9.80 6.61
N ASP A 149 13.79 -10.48 7.55
CA ASP A 149 14.93 -11.37 7.29
C ASP A 149 14.62 -12.83 7.60
N ARG A 150 13.66 -13.09 8.48
CA ARG A 150 13.26 -14.45 8.93
C ARG A 150 11.75 -14.52 9.09
N PHE A 151 11.22 -15.72 8.99
CA PHE A 151 9.80 -15.98 9.24
C PHE A 151 9.62 -17.23 10.12
N VAL A 152 8.74 -17.13 11.12
CA VAL A 152 8.34 -18.25 11.99
C VAL A 152 6.82 -18.37 11.92
N PRO A 153 6.28 -19.45 11.36
CA PRO A 153 4.85 -19.67 11.34
C PRO A 153 4.31 -19.98 12.74
N LEU A 154 3.17 -19.38 13.10
CA LEU A 154 2.38 -19.77 14.26
C LEU A 154 1.30 -20.78 13.87
N SER A 155 1.06 -21.72 14.72
CA SER A 155 0.05 -22.79 14.53
C SER A 155 -1.14 -22.70 15.49
N GLY A 156 -1.10 -21.78 16.47
CA GLY A 156 -2.11 -21.65 17.53
C GLY A 156 -3.51 -21.24 17.09
N GLY A 157 -3.72 -21.04 15.80
CA GLY A 157 -5.02 -20.67 15.23
C GLY A 157 -5.57 -19.38 15.84
N SER A 158 -6.90 -19.31 16.00
CA SER A 158 -7.60 -18.13 16.54
C SER A 158 -7.65 -18.07 18.07
N ASP A 159 -6.98 -18.98 18.80
CA ASP A 159 -6.92 -18.91 20.27
C ASP A 159 -5.82 -17.95 20.72
N PRO A 160 -6.15 -16.78 21.32
CA PRO A 160 -5.15 -15.79 21.74
C PRO A 160 -4.16 -16.34 22.79
N ASP A 161 -4.62 -17.22 23.69
CA ASP A 161 -3.75 -17.77 24.73
C ASP A 161 -2.76 -18.80 24.16
N ALA A 162 -3.17 -19.56 23.14
CA ALA A 162 -2.30 -20.48 22.42
C ALA A 162 -1.25 -19.70 21.60
N ARG A 163 -1.67 -18.67 20.86
CA ARG A 163 -0.76 -17.78 20.11
C ARG A 163 0.29 -17.12 21.00
N VAL A 164 -0.12 -16.64 22.17
CA VAL A 164 0.81 -16.04 23.15
C VAL A 164 1.79 -17.10 23.69
N ALA A 165 1.33 -18.35 23.94
CA ALA A 165 2.21 -19.42 24.41
C ALA A 165 3.27 -19.79 23.38
N GLU A 166 2.89 -19.91 22.10
CA GLU A 166 3.84 -20.13 21.00
C GLU A 166 4.84 -18.97 20.87
N LEU A 167 4.33 -17.73 20.92
CA LEU A 167 5.19 -16.56 20.83
C LEU A 167 6.21 -16.50 21.97
N VAL A 168 5.84 -16.90 23.20
CA VAL A 168 6.79 -17.03 24.31
C VAL A 168 7.87 -18.07 23.99
N THR A 169 7.49 -19.22 23.43
CA THR A 169 8.47 -20.25 23.02
C THR A 169 9.46 -19.69 21.98
N VAL A 170 8.96 -18.94 20.99
CA VAL A 170 9.81 -18.27 20.00
C VAL A 170 10.74 -17.24 20.65
N MET A 171 10.22 -16.46 21.61
CA MET A 171 11.03 -15.48 22.35
C MET A 171 12.11 -16.12 23.20
N ASP A 172 11.81 -17.25 23.86
CA ASP A 172 12.79 -17.98 24.67
C ASP A 172 13.92 -18.56 23.80
N ALA A 173 13.58 -19.06 22.60
CA ALA A 173 14.57 -19.58 21.66
C ALA A 173 15.46 -18.47 21.06
N LEU A 174 14.87 -17.34 20.63
CA LEU A 174 15.58 -16.30 19.89
C LEU A 174 16.16 -15.20 20.79
N SER A 175 15.71 -15.07 22.02
CA SER A 175 16.10 -14.01 22.97
C SER A 175 16.06 -12.61 22.31
N PRO A 176 14.93 -12.16 21.76
CA PRO A 176 14.85 -10.93 20.98
C PRO A 176 15.14 -9.70 21.86
N ARG A 177 15.79 -8.69 21.28
CA ARG A 177 16.00 -7.42 21.96
C ARG A 177 14.68 -6.66 22.16
N HIS A 178 13.79 -6.72 21.17
CA HIS A 178 12.47 -6.08 21.19
C HIS A 178 11.45 -6.95 20.46
N VAL A 179 10.19 -6.83 20.88
CA VAL A 179 9.02 -7.37 20.17
C VAL A 179 8.09 -6.21 19.83
N LEU A 180 7.77 -6.04 18.56
CA LEU A 180 6.93 -4.98 18.05
C LEU A 180 5.63 -5.56 17.49
N LEU A 181 4.51 -4.90 17.81
CA LEU A 181 3.17 -5.25 17.33
C LEU A 181 2.46 -3.97 16.84
N PRO A 182 1.46 -4.06 15.99
CA PRO A 182 0.58 -2.93 15.71
C PRO A 182 -0.27 -2.58 16.95
N GLU A 183 -0.66 -1.32 17.13
CA GLU A 183 -1.67 -0.92 18.12
C GLU A 183 -3.06 -1.04 17.47
N SER A 184 -3.38 -2.23 17.02
CA SER A 184 -4.66 -2.69 16.50
C SER A 184 -5.48 -3.35 17.63
N GLU A 185 -6.66 -3.84 17.32
CA GLU A 185 -7.45 -4.62 18.28
C GLU A 185 -6.75 -5.93 18.66
N GLU A 186 -6.23 -6.68 17.69
CA GLU A 186 -5.55 -7.95 17.92
C GLU A 186 -4.13 -7.77 18.44
N GLY A 187 -3.32 -6.94 17.79
CA GLY A 187 -1.92 -6.72 18.20
C GLY A 187 -1.80 -6.12 19.59
N ALA A 188 -2.69 -5.18 19.93
CA ALA A 188 -2.70 -4.59 21.27
C ALA A 188 -3.17 -5.57 22.37
N ASP A 189 -4.14 -6.44 22.10
CA ASP A 189 -4.55 -7.50 23.04
C ASP A 189 -3.40 -8.50 23.24
N MET A 190 -2.80 -8.96 22.15
CA MET A 190 -1.67 -9.89 22.20
C MET A 190 -0.49 -9.31 22.98
N ALA A 191 -0.12 -8.05 22.75
CA ALA A 191 0.97 -7.38 23.47
C ALA A 191 0.70 -7.33 24.97
N ARG A 192 -0.54 -7.06 25.39
CA ARG A 192 -0.92 -7.01 26.82
C ARG A 192 -0.92 -8.38 27.47
N ARG A 193 -1.41 -9.42 26.78
CA ARG A 193 -1.32 -10.81 27.26
C ARG A 193 0.12 -11.27 27.37
N LEU A 194 0.95 -10.93 26.37
CA LEU A 194 2.37 -11.26 26.38
C LEU A 194 3.09 -10.60 27.56
N ALA A 195 2.84 -9.31 27.81
CA ALA A 195 3.38 -8.59 28.96
C ALA A 195 2.96 -9.22 30.29
N ALA A 196 1.67 -9.56 30.42
CA ALA A 196 1.16 -10.21 31.63
C ALA A 196 1.77 -11.60 31.88
N ARG A 197 2.03 -12.36 30.81
CA ARG A 197 2.60 -13.73 30.90
C ARG A 197 4.10 -13.71 31.17
N THR A 198 4.85 -12.80 30.56
CA THR A 198 6.33 -12.75 30.66
C THR A 198 6.83 -11.82 31.77
N GLY A 199 5.99 -10.88 32.24
CA GLY A 199 6.41 -9.84 33.17
C GLY A 199 7.28 -8.74 32.54
N LEU A 200 7.45 -8.76 31.21
CA LEU A 200 8.24 -7.76 30.49
C LEU A 200 7.51 -6.41 30.41
N GLY A 201 8.30 -5.34 30.42
CA GLY A 201 7.76 -3.98 30.27
C GLY A 201 7.17 -3.75 28.88
N LEU A 202 5.93 -3.21 28.83
CA LEU A 202 5.22 -2.85 27.60
C LEU A 202 5.09 -1.34 27.48
N LEU A 203 5.45 -0.80 26.33
CA LEU A 203 5.14 0.58 25.90
C LEU A 203 4.10 0.55 24.77
N PRO A 204 2.82 0.80 25.08
CA PRO A 204 1.76 0.80 24.07
C PRO A 204 1.62 2.15 23.36
N GLY A 205 1.19 2.11 22.10
CA GLY A 205 0.77 3.28 21.33
C GLY A 205 1.90 4.27 21.04
N ILE A 206 3.06 3.78 20.63
CA ILE A 206 4.21 4.62 20.25
C ILE A 206 3.89 5.37 18.95
N GLU A 207 4.09 6.69 18.96
CA GLU A 207 3.94 7.54 17.77
C GLU A 207 5.27 7.89 17.10
N VAL A 208 6.35 7.98 17.85
CA VAL A 208 7.69 8.24 17.30
C VAL A 208 8.66 7.20 17.81
N LEU A 209 9.33 6.52 16.89
CA LEU A 209 10.34 5.51 17.18
C LEU A 209 11.71 5.96 16.67
N GLY A 210 12.64 6.16 17.59
CA GLY A 210 14.05 6.40 17.29
C GLY A 210 14.93 5.25 17.80
N PRO A 211 16.22 5.19 17.42
CA PRO A 211 17.11 4.10 17.82
C PRO A 211 17.37 4.02 19.35
N LYS A 212 17.16 5.10 20.06
CA LYS A 212 17.45 5.19 21.53
C LYS A 212 16.29 5.69 22.35
N GLN A 213 15.26 6.27 21.72
CA GLN A 213 14.13 6.86 22.41
C GLN A 213 12.85 6.69 21.64
N VAL A 214 11.76 6.68 22.38
CA VAL A 214 10.39 6.62 21.86
C VAL A 214 9.55 7.76 22.44
N ILE A 215 8.53 8.18 21.69
CA ILE A 215 7.55 9.18 22.13
C ILE A 215 6.17 8.56 21.99
N ARG A 216 5.35 8.71 23.02
CA ARG A 216 3.95 8.29 23.02
C ARG A 216 3.07 9.36 23.67
N PRO A 217 1.81 9.49 23.25
CA PRO A 217 0.88 10.39 23.88
C PRO A 217 0.50 9.90 25.29
N CYS A 218 0.28 10.84 26.20
CA CYS A 218 -0.26 10.57 27.51
C CYS A 218 -1.22 11.71 27.94
N GLY A 219 -1.91 11.55 29.10
CA GLY A 219 -2.85 12.57 29.57
C GLY A 219 -3.97 12.88 28.56
N ALA A 220 -4.55 11.86 27.90
CA ALA A 220 -5.54 11.99 26.84
C ALA A 220 -5.04 12.85 25.66
N GLY A 221 -3.80 12.63 25.23
CA GLY A 221 -3.19 13.32 24.08
C GLY A 221 -2.73 14.76 24.36
N ARG A 222 -2.79 15.22 25.61
CA ARG A 222 -2.37 16.59 25.98
C ARG A 222 -0.89 16.69 26.37
N GLN A 223 -0.24 15.56 26.55
CA GLN A 223 1.16 15.46 26.96
C GLN A 223 1.84 14.37 26.16
N GLU A 224 3.14 14.43 26.04
CA GLU A 224 3.98 13.41 25.46
C GLU A 224 4.89 12.82 26.53
N TRP A 225 4.98 11.50 26.57
CA TRP A 225 5.96 10.81 27.34
C TRP A 225 7.15 10.46 26.43
N VAL A 226 8.34 10.81 26.86
CA VAL A 226 9.60 10.53 26.14
C VAL A 226 10.45 9.63 27.03
N GLY A 227 10.91 8.49 26.46
CA GLY A 227 11.73 7.55 27.23
C GLY A 227 12.52 6.60 26.35
N GLY A 228 13.20 5.64 26.96
CA GLY A 228 13.94 4.57 26.29
C GLY A 228 13.00 3.53 25.66
N LEU A 229 13.57 2.65 24.83
CA LEU A 229 12.87 1.52 24.25
C LEU A 229 12.53 0.48 25.33
N ALA A 230 11.41 -0.20 25.17
CA ALA A 230 11.01 -1.32 26.03
C ALA A 230 11.18 -2.68 25.31
N PRO A 231 11.20 -3.80 26.04
CA PRO A 231 11.18 -5.12 25.42
C PRO A 231 9.96 -5.35 24.53
N LEU A 232 8.77 -4.92 24.97
CA LEU A 232 7.52 -5.02 24.20
C LEU A 232 7.04 -3.62 23.84
N MET A 233 6.67 -3.42 22.58
CA MET A 233 6.22 -2.13 22.06
C MET A 233 5.08 -2.32 21.08
N THR A 234 4.04 -1.46 21.15
CA THR A 234 3.05 -1.37 20.08
C THR A 234 3.12 -0.01 19.40
N LEU A 235 2.94 0.00 18.08
CA LEU A 235 3.02 1.20 17.27
C LEU A 235 1.64 1.69 16.85
N ALA A 236 1.39 2.97 17.07
CA ALA A 236 0.18 3.63 16.59
C ALA A 236 0.18 3.69 15.04
N PRO A 237 -0.98 3.49 14.40
CA PRO A 237 -1.09 3.52 12.95
C PRO A 237 -0.72 4.90 12.39
N ASP A 238 -0.18 4.91 11.17
CA ASP A 238 0.19 6.12 10.42
C ASP A 238 1.24 7.03 11.07
N ARG A 239 2.08 6.48 11.95
CA ARG A 239 3.13 7.24 12.66
C ARG A 239 4.54 6.92 12.18
N VAL A 240 4.78 5.74 11.69
CA VAL A 240 6.07 5.32 11.15
C VAL A 240 5.88 4.92 9.68
N PRO A 241 6.77 5.32 8.75
CA PRO A 241 6.67 4.88 7.37
C PRO A 241 6.97 3.38 7.24
N ALA A 242 6.35 2.74 6.26
CA ALA A 242 6.74 1.41 5.82
C ALA A 242 8.17 1.40 5.27
N TRP A 243 8.78 0.22 5.16
CA TRP A 243 10.08 0.07 4.54
C TRP A 243 10.00 0.30 3.03
N GLU A 244 10.86 1.17 2.50
CA GLU A 244 10.97 1.49 1.06
C GLU A 244 12.39 1.23 0.52
N GLY A 245 13.23 0.52 1.30
CA GLY A 245 14.60 0.20 0.93
C GLY A 245 14.72 -1.05 0.04
N ASP A 246 15.94 -1.59 -0.02
CA ASP A 246 16.22 -2.81 -0.79
C ASP A 246 15.46 -4.02 -0.21
N VAL A 247 15.16 -4.98 -1.09
CA VAL A 247 14.44 -6.21 -0.72
C VAL A 247 15.36 -7.12 0.09
N HIS A 248 14.87 -7.66 1.19
CA HIS A 248 15.55 -8.63 2.01
C HIS A 248 15.23 -10.06 1.57
N GLU A 249 16.18 -10.98 1.74
CA GLU A 249 15.95 -12.39 1.53
C GLU A 249 15.53 -13.05 2.85
N ILE A 250 14.40 -13.77 2.82
CA ILE A 250 13.97 -14.54 3.98
C ILE A 250 14.84 -15.77 4.10
N LEU A 251 15.65 -15.83 5.15
CA LEU A 251 16.49 -16.98 5.43
C LEU A 251 15.82 -17.88 6.48
N PRO A 252 16.00 -19.21 6.40
CA PRO A 252 15.49 -20.12 7.42
C PRO A 252 16.18 -19.83 8.77
N LEU A 253 15.48 -20.13 9.85
CA LEU A 253 16.12 -20.21 11.17
C LEU A 253 16.91 -21.50 11.27
N GLU A 254 18.09 -21.44 11.91
CA GLU A 254 18.94 -22.62 12.12
C GLU A 254 18.28 -23.61 13.10
N GLU A 255 17.44 -23.14 14.00
CA GLU A 255 16.72 -23.94 14.98
C GLU A 255 15.26 -24.10 14.59
N THR A 256 14.78 -25.34 14.58
CA THR A 256 13.35 -25.62 14.47
C THR A 256 12.68 -25.33 15.81
N ILE A 257 11.86 -24.29 15.86
CA ILE A 257 11.13 -23.93 17.08
C ILE A 257 9.81 -24.68 17.08
N GLU A 258 9.82 -25.84 17.73
CA GLU A 258 8.61 -26.63 17.97
C GLU A 258 8.22 -26.53 19.44
N GLY A 259 7.04 -26.09 19.71
CA GLY A 259 6.46 -26.06 21.05
C GLY A 259 5.06 -26.67 21.05
N PRO A 260 4.63 -27.32 22.15
CA PRO A 260 3.27 -27.80 22.25
C PRO A 260 2.33 -26.59 22.23
N VAL A 261 1.32 -26.63 21.34
CA VAL A 261 0.23 -25.66 21.36
C VAL A 261 -0.65 -26.00 22.57
N PRO A 262 -0.66 -25.22 23.64
CA PRO A 262 -1.51 -25.51 24.78
C PRO A 262 -2.97 -25.25 24.35
N ALA A 263 -3.78 -26.29 24.36
CA ALA A 263 -5.22 -26.11 24.19
C ALA A 263 -5.76 -25.23 25.34
N SER A 264 -6.45 -24.15 25.00
CA SER A 264 -7.12 -23.33 26.00
C SER A 264 -8.30 -24.12 26.61
N ALA A 265 -8.24 -24.39 27.89
CA ALA A 265 -9.35 -24.99 28.61
C ALA A 265 -10.53 -24.01 28.85
N ARG A 266 -10.35 -22.73 28.57
CA ARG A 266 -11.29 -21.66 28.93
C ARG A 266 -12.10 -21.14 27.74
N MET A 267 -11.60 -21.32 26.52
CA MET A 267 -12.27 -20.87 25.30
C MET A 267 -12.39 -22.02 24.31
N THR A 268 -13.54 -22.13 23.69
CA THR A 268 -13.74 -23.01 22.54
C THR A 268 -13.89 -22.10 21.32
N VAL A 269 -12.94 -22.18 20.40
CA VAL A 269 -13.01 -21.43 19.14
C VAL A 269 -14.03 -22.12 18.24
N GLY A 270 -15.05 -21.38 17.82
CA GLY A 270 -16.06 -21.85 16.87
C GLY A 270 -15.60 -21.72 15.42
N THR A 271 -16.50 -22.02 14.50
CA THR A 271 -16.27 -21.78 13.07
C THR A 271 -16.34 -20.29 12.78
N VAL A 272 -15.36 -19.78 12.04
CA VAL A 272 -15.40 -18.39 11.53
C VAL A 272 -16.56 -18.25 10.56
N ILE A 273 -17.46 -17.32 10.81
CA ILE A 273 -18.54 -16.95 9.90
C ILE A 273 -18.04 -15.79 9.06
N PRO A 274 -17.80 -15.97 7.74
CA PRO A 274 -17.34 -14.88 6.90
C PRO A 274 -18.40 -13.78 6.83
N ALA A 275 -17.97 -12.53 6.89
CA ALA A 275 -18.87 -11.40 6.71
C ALA A 275 -19.39 -11.36 5.26
N ASP A 276 -20.68 -10.99 5.09
CA ASP A 276 -21.25 -10.77 3.76
C ASP A 276 -20.83 -9.37 3.25
N PRO A 277 -20.01 -9.28 2.18
CA PRO A 277 -19.58 -8.00 1.63
C PRO A 277 -20.74 -7.07 1.26
N ALA A 278 -21.90 -7.61 0.86
CA ALA A 278 -23.06 -6.82 0.47
C ALA A 278 -23.68 -6.04 1.64
N THR A 279 -23.51 -6.52 2.88
CA THR A 279 -24.08 -5.95 4.10
C THR A 279 -23.03 -5.39 5.05
N MET A 280 -21.76 -5.53 4.71
CA MET A 280 -20.64 -5.03 5.51
C MET A 280 -20.70 -3.51 5.68
N ASN A 281 -20.28 -3.00 6.83
CA ASN A 281 -20.13 -1.58 7.03
C ASN A 281 -19.03 -1.03 6.11
N LEU A 282 -19.32 0.09 5.46
CA LEU A 282 -18.43 0.66 4.45
C LEU A 282 -17.03 1.03 4.99
N GLY A 283 -16.93 1.37 6.29
CA GLY A 283 -15.67 1.68 6.95
C GLY A 283 -14.73 0.50 7.15
N ASP A 284 -15.31 -0.71 7.25
CA ASP A 284 -14.60 -1.96 7.54
C ASP A 284 -14.39 -2.80 6.26
N ALA A 285 -14.90 -2.31 5.12
CA ALA A 285 -14.90 -3.05 3.86
C ALA A 285 -13.53 -3.00 3.17
N PRO A 286 -12.86 -4.15 2.93
CA PRO A 286 -11.57 -4.19 2.26
C PRO A 286 -11.68 -3.89 0.76
N PHE A 287 -12.83 -4.17 0.16
CA PHE A 287 -13.08 -3.94 -1.26
C PHE A 287 -14.42 -3.24 -1.50
N VAL A 288 -14.37 -2.05 -2.07
CA VAL A 288 -15.54 -1.20 -2.29
C VAL A 288 -15.71 -0.88 -3.78
N VAL A 289 -16.92 -1.07 -4.30
CA VAL A 289 -17.32 -0.63 -5.65
C VAL A 289 -18.36 0.47 -5.50
N SER A 290 -18.07 1.66 -6.02
CA SER A 290 -18.92 2.84 -5.81
C SER A 290 -19.53 3.36 -7.11
N ALA A 291 -20.83 3.69 -7.02
CA ALA A 291 -21.58 4.34 -8.08
C ALA A 291 -21.46 5.87 -8.02
N GLY A 292 -21.15 6.48 -9.15
CA GLY A 292 -21.27 7.91 -9.38
C GLY A 292 -22.47 8.28 -10.25
N ARG A 293 -22.61 9.57 -10.56
CA ARG A 293 -23.67 10.09 -11.45
C ARG A 293 -23.65 9.46 -12.85
N GLY A 294 -22.51 8.90 -13.29
CA GLY A 294 -22.40 8.20 -14.56
C GLY A 294 -23.04 6.81 -14.56
N VAL A 295 -23.45 6.28 -13.41
CA VAL A 295 -24.21 5.03 -13.30
C VAL A 295 -25.69 5.36 -13.32
N THR A 296 -26.40 4.81 -14.30
CA THR A 296 -27.87 4.97 -14.48
C THR A 296 -28.61 3.64 -14.35
N ASP A 297 -27.94 2.51 -14.60
CA ASP A 297 -28.47 1.17 -14.38
C ASP A 297 -27.94 0.58 -13.07
N PHE A 298 -28.71 0.76 -11.99
CA PHE A 298 -28.36 0.24 -10.67
C PHE A 298 -28.56 -1.28 -10.57
N ALA A 299 -29.34 -1.91 -11.45
CA ALA A 299 -29.46 -3.37 -11.49
C ALA A 299 -28.13 -3.99 -11.96
N SER A 300 -27.54 -3.48 -13.04
CA SER A 300 -26.19 -3.87 -13.49
C SER A 300 -25.12 -3.52 -12.48
N PHE A 301 -25.22 -2.38 -11.79
CA PHE A 301 -24.30 -2.00 -10.72
C PHE A 301 -24.31 -3.04 -9.59
N HIS A 302 -25.48 -3.39 -9.06
CA HIS A 302 -25.56 -4.39 -7.99
C HIS A 302 -25.15 -5.79 -8.44
N ALA A 303 -25.38 -6.16 -9.71
CA ALA A 303 -24.86 -7.39 -10.28
C ALA A 303 -23.32 -7.42 -10.30
N THR A 304 -22.70 -6.30 -10.70
CA THR A 304 -21.24 -6.14 -10.72
C THR A 304 -20.64 -6.20 -9.30
N VAL A 305 -21.28 -5.52 -8.34
CA VAL A 305 -20.86 -5.56 -6.92
C VAL A 305 -20.85 -6.99 -6.40
N ARG A 306 -21.92 -7.76 -6.68
CA ARG A 306 -22.01 -9.19 -6.27
C ARG A 306 -20.96 -10.05 -6.97
N ALA A 307 -20.78 -9.87 -8.28
CA ALA A 307 -19.80 -10.64 -9.05
C ALA A 307 -18.36 -10.42 -8.57
N LEU A 308 -18.08 -9.23 -8.07
CA LEU A 308 -16.78 -8.87 -7.49
C LEU A 308 -16.65 -9.22 -6.00
N HIS A 309 -17.69 -9.72 -5.36
CA HIS A 309 -17.73 -9.91 -3.89
C HIS A 309 -17.33 -8.65 -3.12
N ALA A 310 -17.82 -7.48 -3.57
CA ALA A 310 -17.45 -6.18 -3.04
C ALA A 310 -18.58 -5.55 -2.21
N THR A 311 -18.24 -4.55 -1.40
CA THR A 311 -19.21 -3.75 -0.66
C THR A 311 -19.67 -2.57 -1.53
N PRO A 312 -20.99 -2.31 -1.64
CA PRO A 312 -21.51 -1.22 -2.43
C PRO A 312 -21.27 0.14 -1.76
N GLY A 313 -20.65 1.06 -2.50
CA GLY A 313 -20.51 2.45 -2.12
C GLY A 313 -21.21 3.40 -3.12
N ALA A 314 -21.33 4.67 -2.76
CA ALA A 314 -21.92 5.66 -3.61
C ALA A 314 -21.29 7.05 -3.43
N SER A 315 -21.35 7.86 -4.50
CA SER A 315 -21.04 9.28 -4.38
C SER A 315 -22.22 10.03 -3.72
N ARG A 316 -21.92 11.19 -3.12
CA ARG A 316 -22.93 12.03 -2.50
C ARG A 316 -24.13 12.31 -3.43
N VAL A 317 -23.89 12.59 -4.71
CA VAL A 317 -24.95 12.90 -5.68
C VAL A 317 -25.92 11.74 -5.85
N VAL A 318 -25.43 10.50 -5.87
CA VAL A 318 -26.25 9.29 -5.98
C VAL A 318 -27.10 9.10 -4.72
N CYS A 319 -26.53 9.35 -3.55
CA CYS A 319 -27.28 9.29 -2.28
C CYS A 319 -28.31 10.42 -2.17
N ASP A 320 -27.97 11.63 -2.61
CA ASP A 320 -28.89 12.80 -2.61
C ASP A 320 -30.07 12.58 -3.55
N ASN A 321 -29.90 11.87 -4.67
CA ASN A 321 -30.96 11.49 -5.60
C ASN A 321 -31.88 10.38 -5.03
N GLY A 322 -31.45 9.67 -3.98
CA GLY A 322 -32.19 8.55 -3.40
C GLY A 322 -31.95 7.20 -4.09
N ASP A 323 -30.99 7.12 -5.04
CA ASP A 323 -30.65 5.88 -5.76
C ASP A 323 -29.90 4.88 -4.85
N MET A 324 -29.17 5.38 -3.85
CA MET A 324 -28.46 4.59 -2.84
C MET A 324 -28.63 5.20 -1.45
N PRO A 325 -28.61 4.38 -0.38
CA PRO A 325 -28.77 4.87 0.99
C PRO A 325 -27.58 5.73 1.44
N ARG A 326 -27.82 6.67 2.36
CA ARG A 326 -26.77 7.53 2.92
C ARG A 326 -25.66 6.80 3.62
N SER A 327 -25.92 5.63 4.17
CA SER A 327 -24.92 4.76 4.81
C SER A 327 -23.82 4.28 3.82
N THR A 328 -24.10 4.28 2.52
CA THR A 328 -23.12 3.91 1.48
C THR A 328 -22.33 5.09 0.94
N GLN A 329 -22.51 6.31 1.50
CA GLN A 329 -21.85 7.50 0.99
C GLN A 329 -20.36 7.52 1.33
N VAL A 330 -19.52 7.62 0.29
CA VAL A 330 -18.07 7.78 0.40
C VAL A 330 -17.68 9.26 0.32
N GLY A 331 -16.80 9.70 1.22
CA GLY A 331 -16.25 11.06 1.19
C GLY A 331 -16.14 11.69 2.57
N ALA A 332 -15.63 12.90 2.64
CA ALA A 332 -15.44 13.64 3.90
C ALA A 332 -16.75 13.90 4.70
N SER A 333 -17.90 13.94 4.00
CA SER A 333 -19.24 14.07 4.63
C SER A 333 -19.99 12.75 4.78
N GLY A 334 -19.34 11.64 4.50
CA GLY A 334 -19.83 10.27 4.63
C GLY A 334 -18.78 9.41 5.32
N THR A 335 -18.49 8.23 4.76
CA THR A 335 -17.48 7.33 5.28
C THR A 335 -16.12 7.59 4.62
N ILE A 336 -15.07 7.67 5.44
CA ILE A 336 -13.68 7.64 4.99
C ILE A 336 -13.27 6.18 4.92
N LEU A 337 -12.81 5.75 3.76
CA LEU A 337 -12.44 4.36 3.51
C LEU A 337 -11.00 4.07 3.94
N ASP A 338 -10.80 2.89 4.51
CA ASP A 338 -9.51 2.26 4.74
C ASP A 338 -9.51 0.90 4.04
N ALA A 339 -9.60 0.91 2.71
CA ALA A 339 -9.82 -0.25 1.88
C ALA A 339 -8.58 -0.59 1.05
N LEU A 340 -8.37 -1.88 0.78
CA LEU A 340 -7.32 -2.35 -0.13
C LEU A 340 -7.60 -1.92 -1.57
N CYS A 341 -8.85 -2.00 -2.00
CA CYS A 341 -9.23 -1.65 -3.35
C CYS A 341 -10.55 -0.87 -3.41
N TYR A 342 -10.57 0.14 -4.28
CA TYR A 342 -11.73 0.97 -4.55
C TYR A 342 -11.96 1.10 -6.05
N VAL A 343 -13.14 0.72 -6.52
CA VAL A 343 -13.56 0.87 -7.92
C VAL A 343 -14.58 1.98 -8.04
N ALA A 344 -14.23 3.03 -8.78
CA ALA A 344 -15.09 4.19 -9.02
C ALA A 344 -15.77 4.07 -10.39
N LEU A 345 -17.07 3.84 -10.43
CA LEU A 345 -17.88 3.75 -11.65
C LEU A 345 -18.60 5.07 -11.91
N GLY A 346 -18.20 5.81 -12.95
CA GLY A 346 -18.82 7.07 -13.34
C GLY A 346 -18.71 8.20 -12.29
N ILE A 347 -17.64 8.21 -11.49
CA ILE A 347 -17.36 9.21 -10.46
C ILE A 347 -16.35 10.23 -10.98
N ALA A 348 -16.68 11.52 -10.97
CA ALA A 348 -15.79 12.59 -11.42
C ALA A 348 -14.64 12.90 -10.42
N GLY A 349 -14.84 12.63 -9.13
CA GLY A 349 -13.81 12.88 -8.11
C GLY A 349 -13.83 14.31 -7.56
N ALA A 350 -14.98 14.75 -7.03
CA ALA A 350 -15.05 15.99 -6.27
C ALA A 350 -14.07 15.95 -5.08
N PRO A 351 -13.49 17.09 -4.65
CA PRO A 351 -12.48 17.11 -3.57
C PRO A 351 -12.94 16.40 -2.29
N GLN A 352 -14.21 16.56 -1.93
CA GLN A 352 -14.78 15.91 -0.73
C GLN A 352 -14.86 14.37 -0.87
N HIS A 353 -15.09 13.88 -2.09
CA HIS A 353 -15.08 12.44 -2.37
C HIS A 353 -13.65 11.88 -2.27
N LEU A 354 -12.69 12.56 -2.90
CA LEU A 354 -11.27 12.16 -2.88
C LEU A 354 -10.67 12.18 -1.48
N GLN A 355 -11.12 13.08 -0.59
CA GLN A 355 -10.72 13.09 0.82
C GLN A 355 -11.14 11.80 1.54
N GLY A 356 -12.26 11.19 1.16
CA GLY A 356 -12.68 9.89 1.68
C GLY A 356 -11.85 8.70 1.22
N LEU A 357 -10.95 8.89 0.25
CA LEU A 357 -10.10 7.84 -0.33
C LEU A 357 -8.63 7.97 0.09
N GLY A 358 -8.33 8.78 1.11
CA GLY A 358 -6.95 9.08 1.50
C GLY A 358 -6.13 7.87 1.95
N ARG A 359 -6.81 6.82 2.45
CA ARG A 359 -6.18 5.59 2.96
C ARG A 359 -6.35 4.38 2.05
N VAL A 360 -7.01 4.54 0.91
CA VAL A 360 -7.20 3.44 -0.06
C VAL A 360 -5.89 3.16 -0.79
N GLU A 361 -5.48 1.89 -0.84
CA GLU A 361 -4.23 1.48 -1.50
C GLU A 361 -4.35 1.49 -3.01
N HIS A 362 -5.39 0.85 -3.56
CA HIS A 362 -5.60 0.70 -5.00
C HIS A 362 -6.90 1.36 -5.44
N ILE A 363 -6.80 2.29 -6.38
CA ILE A 363 -7.96 2.96 -6.96
C ILE A 363 -8.05 2.61 -8.44
N VAL A 364 -9.20 2.05 -8.84
CA VAL A 364 -9.58 1.82 -10.24
C VAL A 364 -10.69 2.80 -10.61
N ALA A 365 -10.54 3.53 -11.70
CA ALA A 365 -11.56 4.47 -12.16
C ALA A 365 -12.10 4.09 -13.54
N VAL A 366 -13.41 4.05 -13.68
CA VAL A 366 -14.12 3.94 -14.97
C VAL A 366 -14.86 5.24 -15.20
N ASN A 367 -14.46 5.99 -16.21
CA ASN A 367 -15.09 7.27 -16.54
C ASN A 367 -14.93 7.58 -18.02
N THR A 368 -15.92 8.23 -18.63
CA THR A 368 -15.84 8.74 -20.02
C THR A 368 -14.96 9.99 -20.12
N ASP A 369 -14.80 10.74 -19.02
CA ASP A 369 -13.96 11.95 -18.97
C ASP A 369 -12.53 11.60 -18.53
N LEU A 370 -11.60 11.67 -19.50
CA LEU A 370 -10.15 11.47 -19.25
C LEU A 370 -9.56 12.48 -18.25
N HIS A 371 -10.18 13.65 -18.11
CA HIS A 371 -9.71 14.73 -17.25
C HIS A 371 -10.38 14.73 -15.87
N ALA A 372 -11.23 13.76 -15.58
CA ALA A 372 -11.84 13.62 -14.27
C ALA A 372 -10.75 13.47 -13.17
N ALA A 373 -10.93 14.17 -12.06
CA ALA A 373 -9.97 14.12 -10.95
C ALA A 373 -9.82 12.70 -10.37
N MET A 374 -10.85 11.87 -10.42
CA MET A 374 -10.81 10.46 -10.06
C MET A 374 -9.86 9.67 -10.96
N VAL A 375 -9.87 9.92 -12.29
CA VAL A 375 -8.96 9.30 -13.26
C VAL A 375 -7.50 9.71 -12.97
N ALA A 376 -7.27 10.97 -12.62
CA ALA A 376 -5.94 11.46 -12.26
C ALA A 376 -5.40 10.84 -10.94
N ARG A 377 -6.30 10.44 -10.03
CA ARG A 377 -5.96 9.82 -8.74
C ARG A 377 -5.80 8.30 -8.85
N ALA A 378 -6.40 7.64 -9.84
CA ALA A 378 -6.44 6.20 -10.00
C ALA A 378 -5.08 5.62 -10.42
N GLY A 379 -4.74 4.45 -9.88
CA GLY A 379 -3.64 3.61 -10.34
C GLY A 379 -3.94 2.95 -11.69
N LEU A 380 -5.21 2.58 -11.92
CA LEU A 380 -5.75 2.06 -13.18
C LEU A 380 -6.98 2.86 -13.59
N ALA A 381 -7.00 3.35 -14.83
CA ALA A 381 -8.14 4.07 -15.37
C ALA A 381 -8.64 3.44 -16.69
N ILE A 382 -9.95 3.18 -16.75
CA ILE A 382 -10.64 2.71 -17.95
C ILE A 382 -11.47 3.87 -18.48
N ILE A 383 -11.10 4.39 -19.66
CA ILE A 383 -11.82 5.51 -20.28
C ILE A 383 -12.92 4.94 -21.15
N ALA A 384 -14.06 4.70 -20.52
CA ALA A 384 -15.25 4.10 -21.13
C ALA A 384 -16.51 4.45 -20.33
N ASP A 385 -17.68 4.16 -20.92
CA ASP A 385 -18.96 4.26 -20.22
C ASP A 385 -19.08 3.11 -19.19
N ALA A 386 -19.39 3.47 -17.95
CA ALA A 386 -19.60 2.49 -16.88
C ALA A 386 -20.72 1.49 -17.22
N GLN A 387 -21.77 1.93 -17.96
CA GLN A 387 -22.87 1.05 -18.38
C GLN A 387 -22.40 -0.07 -19.33
N ALA A 388 -21.37 0.17 -20.13
CA ALA A 388 -20.79 -0.85 -21.00
C ALA A 388 -19.76 -1.73 -20.29
N VAL A 389 -19.02 -1.16 -19.32
CA VAL A 389 -17.97 -1.87 -18.58
C VAL A 389 -18.55 -2.87 -17.58
N MET A 390 -19.63 -2.51 -16.88
CA MET A 390 -20.23 -3.36 -15.85
C MET A 390 -20.64 -4.76 -16.36
N PRO A 391 -21.45 -4.91 -17.43
CA PRO A 391 -21.83 -6.22 -17.93
C PRO A 391 -20.62 -6.98 -18.51
N ALA A 392 -19.71 -6.31 -19.23
CA ALA A 392 -18.51 -6.95 -19.76
C ALA A 392 -17.59 -7.48 -18.65
N LEU A 393 -17.48 -6.77 -17.53
CA LEU A 393 -16.73 -7.24 -16.36
C LEU A 393 -17.38 -8.48 -15.75
N CYS A 394 -18.71 -8.50 -15.62
CA CYS A 394 -19.44 -9.68 -15.14
C CYS A 394 -19.24 -10.90 -16.05
N GLU A 395 -19.21 -10.72 -17.37
CA GLU A 395 -18.95 -11.81 -18.33
C GLU A 395 -17.53 -12.38 -18.16
N VAL A 396 -16.52 -11.53 -18.04
CA VAL A 396 -15.13 -11.96 -17.83
C VAL A 396 -14.97 -12.72 -16.52
N LEU A 397 -15.55 -12.18 -15.44
CA LEU A 397 -15.49 -12.83 -14.12
C LEU A 397 -16.20 -14.20 -14.13
N ALA A 398 -17.37 -14.30 -14.80
CA ALA A 398 -18.09 -15.57 -14.92
C ALA A 398 -17.27 -16.63 -15.70
N ALA A 399 -16.53 -16.22 -16.73
CA ALA A 399 -15.65 -17.10 -17.47
C ALA A 399 -14.46 -17.58 -16.60
N GLU A 400 -13.80 -16.67 -15.88
CA GLU A 400 -12.66 -17.02 -15.02
C GLU A 400 -13.04 -17.90 -13.82
N TYR A 401 -14.19 -17.64 -13.19
CA TYR A 401 -14.66 -18.45 -12.06
C TYR A 401 -15.27 -19.77 -12.53
N GLY A 402 -15.87 -19.82 -13.72
CA GLY A 402 -16.37 -21.06 -14.32
C GLY A 402 -15.27 -22.06 -14.66
N GLU A 403 -14.09 -21.58 -15.07
CA GLU A 403 -12.92 -22.44 -15.35
C GLU A 403 -12.21 -22.94 -14.08
N LYS A 404 -12.33 -22.23 -12.95
CA LYS A 404 -11.73 -22.64 -11.66
C LYS A 404 -12.61 -23.56 -10.82
N GLY A 405 -13.88 -23.74 -11.20
CA GLY A 405 -14.85 -24.58 -10.51
C GLY A 405 -15.13 -25.93 -11.19
N ALA A 406 -14.45 -26.24 -12.27
CA ALA A 406 -14.47 -27.53 -12.97
C ALA A 406 -13.11 -28.28 -12.72
#